data_9ac088916c5d1d1ade4662245d097d32
#
_entry.id   9ac088916c5d1d1ade4662245d097d32
#
_cell.length_a   1.000
_cell.length_b   1.000
_cell.length_c   1.000
_cell.angle_alpha   90.00
_cell.angle_beta   90.00
_cell.angle_gamma   90.00
#
_symmetry.space_group_name_H-M   'P 1'
#
loop_
_entity.id
_entity.type
_entity.pdbx_description
1 polymer ?
#
loop_
_entity_poly.entity_id
_entity_poly.type
_entity_poly.pdbx_seq_one_letter_code
_entity_poly.pdbx_strand_id
1 'polypeptide(L)'
;CPWDAPAPAGGALLADWLLPRVLELVYTTHDLAPFARDCGYDGPPFQWDEERRFQLRCELDAAFFHLYLGSEEEWREAASPELSSYFPAPRDAVDYILDTFPIVKRKDEQACNEYRTRRVILEYYDKMAIDMKKSS
;
A
#
# COMPACT_ATOMS: atom_id res chain seq x y z
N CYS A 1 -10.78 -15.15 7.22
CA CYS A 1 -10.66 -14.55 5.89
C CYS A 1 -9.74 -13.31 5.96
N PRO A 2 -8.76 -13.18 5.04
CA PRO A 2 -7.89 -11.99 5.06
C PRO A 2 -8.64 -10.66 4.93
N TRP A 3 -9.86 -10.71 4.40
CA TRP A 3 -10.71 -9.52 4.27
C TRP A 3 -11.34 -9.05 5.58
N ASP A 4 -11.30 -9.90 6.60
CA ASP A 4 -11.83 -9.58 7.92
C ASP A 4 -10.75 -9.02 8.86
N ALA A 5 -9.52 -8.90 8.38
CA ALA A 5 -8.44 -8.33 9.15
C ALA A 5 -8.65 -6.84 9.40
N PRO A 6 -8.21 -6.30 10.55
CA PRO A 6 -8.27 -4.87 10.79
C PRO A 6 -7.51 -4.08 9.73
N ALA A 7 -8.06 -2.95 9.33
CA ALA A 7 -7.38 -2.07 8.39
C ALA A 7 -6.09 -1.50 8.99
N PRO A 8 -5.10 -1.16 8.16
CA PRO A 8 -3.85 -0.57 8.65
C PRO A 8 -4.02 0.76 9.39
N ALA A 9 -5.15 1.40 9.26
CA ALA A 9 -5.41 2.67 9.92
C ALA A 9 -6.82 2.70 10.51
N GLY A 10 -6.95 2.86 11.82
CA GLY A 10 -8.19 3.23 12.47
C GLY A 10 -9.18 2.13 12.86
N GLY A 11 -8.80 0.86 12.80
CA GLY A 11 -9.65 -0.24 13.30
C GLY A 11 -10.84 -0.62 12.44
N ALA A 12 -10.99 -0.08 11.24
CA ALA A 12 -11.99 -0.51 10.27
C ALA A 12 -11.57 -1.86 9.65
N LEU A 13 -12.54 -2.58 9.05
CA LEU A 13 -12.22 -3.80 8.32
C LEU A 13 -11.34 -3.46 7.10
N LEU A 14 -10.41 -4.34 6.78
CA LEU A 14 -9.48 -4.14 5.65
C LEU A 14 -10.23 -3.90 4.34
N ALA A 15 -11.32 -4.64 4.09
CA ALA A 15 -12.14 -4.45 2.91
C ALA A 15 -12.71 -3.03 2.82
N ASP A 16 -13.17 -2.46 3.93
CA ASP A 16 -13.72 -1.10 3.98
C ASP A 16 -12.67 -0.04 3.69
N TRP A 17 -11.41 -0.33 4.02
CA TRP A 17 -10.28 0.57 3.73
C TRP A 17 -9.83 0.44 2.27
N LEU A 18 -9.77 -0.80 1.74
CA LEU A 18 -9.27 -1.06 0.39
C LEU A 18 -10.26 -0.68 -0.71
N LEU A 19 -11.54 -1.00 -0.53
CA LEU A 19 -12.56 -0.85 -1.55
C LEU A 19 -12.67 0.57 -2.13
N PRO A 20 -12.76 1.64 -1.32
CA PRO A 20 -12.84 2.99 -1.88
C PRO A 20 -11.62 3.36 -2.72
N ARG A 21 -10.44 2.90 -2.31
CA ARG A 21 -9.18 3.21 -3.00
C ARG A 21 -9.07 2.47 -4.33
N VAL A 22 -9.42 1.18 -4.33
CA VAL A 22 -9.45 0.39 -5.56
C VAL A 22 -10.49 0.95 -6.52
N LEU A 23 -11.66 1.32 -6.02
CA LEU A 23 -12.74 1.87 -6.83
C LEU A 23 -12.31 3.18 -7.50
N GLU A 24 -11.64 4.07 -6.75
CA GLU A 24 -11.15 5.33 -7.32
C GLU A 24 -10.14 5.10 -8.44
N LEU A 25 -9.35 4.02 -8.36
CA LEU A 25 -8.39 3.68 -9.41
C LEU A 25 -9.03 3.05 -10.64
N VAL A 26 -10.09 2.26 -10.47
CA VAL A 26 -10.66 1.48 -11.58
C VAL A 26 -11.91 2.10 -12.19
N TYR A 27 -12.73 2.83 -11.41
CA TYR A 27 -13.97 3.41 -11.92
C TYR A 27 -13.71 4.78 -12.54
N THR A 28 -13.19 4.77 -13.75
CA THR A 28 -12.88 6.00 -14.51
C THR A 28 -13.74 6.16 -15.76
N THR A 29 -14.61 5.18 -16.06
CA THR A 29 -15.55 5.21 -17.19
C THR A 29 -16.90 4.66 -16.78
N HIS A 30 -17.97 5.06 -17.45
CA HIS A 30 -19.33 4.58 -17.19
C HIS A 30 -19.50 3.07 -17.40
N ASP A 31 -18.62 2.44 -18.16
CA ASP A 31 -18.67 0.99 -18.42
C ASP A 31 -18.58 0.16 -17.13
N LEU A 32 -17.93 0.70 -16.08
CA LEU A 32 -17.79 0.04 -14.79
C LEU A 32 -18.85 0.45 -13.77
N ALA A 33 -19.88 1.19 -14.17
CA ALA A 33 -20.95 1.61 -13.27
C ALA A 33 -21.63 0.43 -12.55
N PRO A 34 -21.94 -0.71 -13.20
CA PRO A 34 -22.51 -1.86 -12.49
C PRO A 34 -21.59 -2.40 -11.39
N PHE A 35 -20.28 -2.46 -11.66
CA PHE A 35 -19.28 -2.87 -10.67
C PHE A 35 -19.23 -1.90 -9.49
N ALA A 36 -19.26 -0.59 -9.77
CA ALA A 36 -19.24 0.44 -8.73
C ALA A 36 -20.47 0.33 -7.83
N ARG A 37 -21.65 0.10 -8.40
CA ARG A 37 -22.89 -0.10 -7.64
C ARG A 37 -22.81 -1.34 -6.75
N ASP A 38 -22.24 -2.42 -7.26
CA ASP A 38 -22.02 -3.64 -6.46
C ASP A 38 -21.10 -3.38 -5.27
N CYS A 39 -20.19 -2.42 -5.40
CA CYS A 39 -19.30 -1.98 -4.31
C CYS A 39 -19.93 -0.92 -3.40
N GLY A 40 -21.21 -0.53 -3.65
CA GLY A 40 -21.91 0.45 -2.84
C GLY A 40 -21.71 1.90 -3.24
N TYR A 41 -21.22 2.17 -4.45
CA TYR A 41 -20.98 3.53 -4.94
C TYR A 41 -21.91 3.85 -6.12
N ASP A 42 -22.75 4.88 -5.97
CA ASP A 42 -23.72 5.31 -6.99
C ASP A 42 -23.32 6.62 -7.69
N GLY A 43 -22.17 7.18 -7.39
CA GLY A 43 -21.72 8.43 -7.96
C GLY A 43 -21.18 8.30 -9.38
N PRO A 44 -20.77 9.42 -9.98
CA PRO A 44 -20.17 9.41 -11.33
C PRO A 44 -18.77 8.77 -11.31
N PRO A 45 -18.23 8.40 -12.48
CA PRO A 45 -16.86 7.95 -12.58
C PRO A 45 -15.88 8.98 -12.02
N PHE A 46 -14.77 8.50 -11.43
CA PHE A 46 -13.72 9.37 -10.93
C PHE A 46 -12.92 9.96 -12.09
N GLN A 47 -12.55 11.22 -11.96
CA GLN A 47 -11.71 11.88 -12.95
C GLN A 47 -10.29 11.33 -12.91
N TRP A 48 -9.68 11.21 -14.08
CA TRP A 48 -8.31 10.74 -14.20
C TRP A 48 -7.34 11.83 -13.74
N ASP A 49 -6.70 11.62 -12.59
CA ASP A 49 -5.70 12.51 -12.00
C ASP A 49 -4.44 11.70 -11.72
N GLU A 50 -3.37 11.97 -12.46
CA GLU A 50 -2.12 11.19 -12.38
C GLU A 50 -1.50 11.24 -10.99
N GLU A 51 -1.47 12.42 -10.36
CA GLU A 51 -0.90 12.57 -9.03
C GLU A 51 -1.71 11.82 -7.97
N ARG A 52 -3.04 11.98 -8.01
CA ARG A 52 -3.93 11.27 -7.09
C ARG A 52 -3.81 9.76 -7.27
N ARG A 53 -3.75 9.30 -8.51
CA ARG A 53 -3.59 7.88 -8.83
C ARG A 53 -2.26 7.34 -8.33
N PHE A 54 -1.19 8.12 -8.49
CA PHE A 54 0.13 7.75 -7.96
C PHE A 54 0.09 7.59 -6.44
N GLN A 55 -0.50 8.55 -5.73
CA GLN A 55 -0.62 8.48 -4.27
C GLN A 55 -1.41 7.26 -3.82
N LEU A 56 -2.55 6.98 -4.46
CA LEU A 56 -3.36 5.81 -4.15
C LEU A 56 -2.61 4.48 -4.36
N ARG A 57 -1.87 4.37 -5.47
CA ARG A 57 -1.08 3.16 -5.73
C ARG A 57 0.00 2.94 -4.68
N CYS A 58 0.70 4.01 -4.30
CA CYS A 58 1.73 3.92 -3.27
C CYS A 58 1.13 3.56 -1.91
N GLU A 59 -0.02 4.14 -1.58
CA GLU A 59 -0.73 3.83 -0.34
C GLU A 59 -1.16 2.36 -0.30
N LEU A 60 -1.71 1.85 -1.41
CA LEU A 60 -2.10 0.44 -1.50
C LEU A 60 -0.88 -0.49 -1.42
N ASP A 61 0.21 -0.16 -2.08
CA ASP A 61 1.44 -0.96 -2.03
C ASP A 61 1.99 -1.02 -0.61
N ALA A 62 1.98 0.11 0.11
CA ALA A 62 2.41 0.15 1.51
C ALA A 62 1.52 -0.75 2.39
N ALA A 63 0.21 -0.72 2.18
CA ALA A 63 -0.72 -1.57 2.90
C ALA A 63 -0.47 -3.05 2.64
N PHE A 64 -0.22 -3.42 1.38
CA PHE A 64 0.11 -4.81 1.03
C PHE A 64 1.41 -5.27 1.67
N PHE A 65 2.43 -4.43 1.75
CA PHE A 65 3.66 -4.78 2.46
C PHE A 65 3.38 -5.08 3.93
N HIS A 66 2.54 -4.29 4.60
CA HIS A 66 2.15 -4.58 5.98
C HIS A 66 1.42 -5.92 6.11
N LEU A 67 0.54 -6.23 5.16
CA LEU A 67 -0.19 -7.50 5.17
C LEU A 67 0.71 -8.71 4.98
N TYR A 68 1.71 -8.62 4.09
CA TYR A 68 2.57 -9.75 3.76
C TYR A 68 3.72 -9.93 4.75
N LEU A 69 4.28 -8.83 5.26
CA LEU A 69 5.45 -8.90 6.13
C LEU A 69 5.12 -8.90 7.61
N GLY A 70 3.93 -8.40 7.96
CA GLY A 70 3.49 -8.33 9.35
C GLY A 70 4.12 -7.20 10.15
N SER A 71 3.87 -7.19 11.45
CA SER A 71 4.43 -6.22 12.38
C SER A 71 5.90 -6.52 12.69
N GLU A 72 6.57 -5.58 13.35
CA GLU A 72 7.95 -5.81 13.81
C GLU A 72 8.04 -7.00 14.77
N GLU A 73 7.03 -7.17 15.63
CA GLU A 73 6.98 -8.30 16.56
C GLU A 73 6.83 -9.63 15.82
N GLU A 74 5.89 -9.69 14.88
CA GLU A 74 5.70 -10.88 14.05
C GLU A 74 6.95 -11.20 13.23
N TRP A 75 7.60 -10.18 12.72
CA TRP A 75 8.86 -10.35 11.97
C TRP A 75 9.95 -10.96 12.85
N ARG A 76 10.14 -10.44 14.07
CA ARG A 76 11.14 -10.95 15.00
C ARG A 76 10.89 -12.39 15.39
N GLU A 77 9.62 -12.79 15.54
CA GLU A 77 9.24 -14.15 15.89
C GLU A 77 9.37 -15.13 14.72
N ALA A 78 9.01 -14.70 13.53
CA ALA A 78 8.92 -15.56 12.34
C ALA A 78 10.22 -15.63 11.54
N ALA A 79 11.02 -14.58 11.54
CA ALA A 79 12.24 -14.53 10.72
C ALA A 79 13.32 -15.44 11.27
N SER A 80 14.00 -16.17 10.39
CA SER A 80 15.17 -16.96 10.77
C SER A 80 16.30 -16.02 11.21
N PRO A 81 17.28 -16.53 12.03
CA PRO A 81 18.44 -15.72 12.39
C PRO A 81 19.20 -15.14 11.19
N GLU A 82 19.28 -15.91 10.11
CA GLU A 82 19.91 -15.47 8.87
C GLU A 82 19.15 -14.33 8.23
N LEU A 83 17.83 -14.45 8.10
CA LEU A 83 16.97 -13.39 7.54
C LEU A 83 17.04 -12.14 8.40
N SER A 84 17.00 -12.26 9.71
CA SER A 84 17.10 -11.13 10.64
C SER A 84 18.45 -10.42 10.58
N SER A 85 19.50 -11.15 10.19
CA SER A 85 20.83 -10.56 9.99
C SER A 85 20.85 -9.59 8.81
N TYR A 86 20.18 -9.96 7.70
CA TYR A 86 20.09 -9.12 6.52
C TYR A 86 19.02 -8.03 6.64
N PHE A 87 17.90 -8.36 7.25
CA PHE A 87 16.74 -7.47 7.38
C PHE A 87 16.26 -7.48 8.83
N PRO A 88 16.84 -6.63 9.69
CA PRO A 88 16.47 -6.59 11.13
C PRO A 88 14.99 -6.23 11.35
N ALA A 89 14.38 -5.46 10.42
CA ALA A 89 12.99 -5.06 10.49
C ALA A 89 12.29 -5.31 9.15
N PRO A 90 10.95 -5.47 9.13
CA PRO A 90 10.23 -5.64 7.87
C PRO A 90 10.42 -4.45 6.93
N ARG A 91 10.60 -3.24 7.44
CA ARG A 91 10.90 -2.05 6.63
C ARG A 91 12.14 -2.22 5.77
N ASP A 92 13.16 -2.89 6.30
CA ASP A 92 14.40 -3.16 5.56
C ASP A 92 14.14 -4.07 4.35
N ALA A 93 13.24 -5.03 4.52
CA ALA A 93 12.82 -5.90 3.42
C ALA A 93 12.04 -5.13 2.36
N VAL A 94 11.17 -4.21 2.77
CA VAL A 94 10.43 -3.34 1.83
C VAL A 94 11.41 -2.53 0.98
N ASP A 95 12.39 -1.91 1.61
CA ASP A 95 13.40 -1.10 0.94
C ASP A 95 14.17 -1.94 -0.09
N TYR A 96 14.60 -3.13 0.31
CA TYR A 96 15.30 -4.05 -0.59
C TYR A 96 14.44 -4.46 -1.78
N ILE A 97 13.17 -4.82 -1.54
CA ILE A 97 12.25 -5.23 -2.62
C ILE A 97 12.08 -4.10 -3.63
N LEU A 98 11.92 -2.86 -3.16
CA LEU A 98 11.76 -1.71 -4.05
C LEU A 98 13.01 -1.46 -4.90
N ASP A 99 14.19 -1.74 -4.37
CA ASP A 99 15.44 -1.65 -5.13
C ASP A 99 15.54 -2.71 -6.24
N THR A 100 14.74 -3.77 -6.19
CA THR A 100 14.73 -4.80 -7.22
C THR A 100 13.87 -4.47 -8.44
N PHE A 101 13.28 -3.27 -8.49
CA PHE A 101 12.49 -2.81 -9.63
C PHE A 101 13.24 -1.73 -10.44
N PRO A 102 14.25 -2.11 -11.24
CA PRO A 102 15.11 -1.14 -11.91
C PRO A 102 14.39 -0.27 -12.94
N ILE A 103 13.33 -0.78 -13.55
CA ILE A 103 12.55 -0.03 -14.56
C ILE A 103 11.79 1.13 -13.90
N VAL A 104 11.12 0.87 -12.80
CA VAL A 104 10.38 1.88 -12.04
C VAL A 104 11.33 2.93 -11.49
N LYS A 105 12.44 2.50 -10.92
CA LYS A 105 13.49 3.37 -10.41
C LYS A 105 14.03 4.30 -11.49
N ARG A 106 14.35 3.75 -12.67
CA ARG A 106 14.87 4.52 -13.80
C ARG A 106 13.89 5.56 -14.28
N LYS A 107 12.61 5.19 -14.44
CA LYS A 107 11.57 6.11 -14.88
C LYS A 107 11.37 7.25 -13.89
N ASP A 108 11.37 6.95 -12.61
CA ASP A 108 11.22 7.96 -11.56
C ASP A 108 12.41 8.91 -11.55
N GLU A 109 13.64 8.40 -11.64
CA GLU A 109 14.85 9.22 -11.65
C GLU A 109 14.89 10.15 -12.87
N GLN A 110 14.42 9.69 -14.02
CA GLN A 110 14.33 10.51 -15.24
C GLN A 110 13.27 11.61 -15.11
N ALA A 111 12.13 11.31 -14.48
CA ALA A 111 11.02 12.25 -14.38
C ALA A 111 11.15 13.21 -13.20
N CYS A 112 11.70 12.76 -12.07
CA CYS A 112 11.66 13.48 -10.78
C CYS A 112 13.03 13.67 -10.15
N ASN A 113 14.11 13.22 -10.77
CA ASN A 113 15.50 13.20 -10.25
C ASN A 113 15.65 12.41 -8.95
N GLU A 114 14.68 11.54 -8.62
CA GLU A 114 14.74 10.65 -7.45
C GLU A 114 13.88 9.41 -7.68
N TYR A 115 14.10 8.37 -6.89
CA TYR A 115 13.22 7.21 -6.86
C TYR A 115 11.99 7.54 -6.01
N ARG A 116 11.07 8.32 -6.59
CA ARG A 116 9.90 8.87 -5.91
C ARG A 116 8.96 7.78 -5.39
N THR A 117 8.71 6.74 -6.18
CA THR A 117 7.82 5.63 -5.79
C THR A 117 8.29 5.00 -4.48
N ARG A 118 9.61 4.74 -4.35
CA ARG A 118 10.20 4.20 -3.12
C ARG A 118 9.97 5.14 -1.93
N ARG A 119 10.28 6.40 -2.10
CA ARG A 119 10.13 7.40 -1.03
C ARG A 119 8.68 7.47 -0.54
N VAL A 120 7.73 7.56 -1.46
CA VAL A 120 6.30 7.72 -1.10
C VAL A 120 5.74 6.44 -0.48
N ILE A 121 6.08 5.27 -1.01
CA ILE A 121 5.66 3.99 -0.42
C ILE A 121 6.19 3.87 1.01
N LEU A 122 7.46 4.20 1.26
CA LEU A 122 8.04 4.13 2.59
C LEU A 122 7.41 5.15 3.55
N GLU A 123 7.06 6.34 3.07
CA GLU A 123 6.35 7.33 3.87
C GLU A 123 4.98 6.79 4.34
N TYR A 124 4.20 6.21 3.42
CA TYR A 124 2.94 5.58 3.78
C TYR A 124 3.12 4.38 4.70
N TYR A 125 4.12 3.55 4.42
CA TYR A 125 4.45 2.40 5.26
C TYR A 125 4.73 2.82 6.70
N ASP A 126 5.58 3.83 6.89
CA ASP A 126 5.95 4.33 8.22
C ASP A 126 4.74 4.95 8.94
N LYS A 127 3.91 5.70 8.22
CA LYS A 127 2.70 6.30 8.77
C LYS A 127 1.70 5.23 9.24
N MET A 128 1.49 4.21 8.43
CA MET A 128 0.60 3.09 8.78
C MET A 128 1.11 2.32 9.98
N ALA A 129 2.42 2.12 10.08
CA ALA A 129 3.04 1.45 11.24
C ALA A 129 2.77 2.22 12.53
N ILE A 130 2.86 3.56 12.50
CA ILE A 130 2.56 4.41 13.64
C ILE A 130 1.08 4.30 14.01
N ASP A 131 0.18 4.38 13.02
CA ASP A 131 -1.26 4.30 13.24
C ASP A 131 -1.68 2.96 13.84
N MET A 132 -1.07 1.86 13.38
CA MET A 132 -1.33 0.52 13.92
C MET A 132 -0.88 0.39 15.37
N LYS A 133 0.25 0.98 15.75
CA LYS A 133 0.72 1.00 17.14
C LYS A 133 -0.22 1.77 18.05
N LYS A 134 -0.82 2.85 17.57
CA LYS A 134 -1.79 3.64 18.33
C LYS A 134 -3.12 2.92 18.54
N SER A 135 -3.47 1.99 17.64
CA SER A 135 -4.73 1.25 17.70
C SER A 135 -4.68 0.02 18.60
N SER A 136 -3.50 -0.39 19.06
CA SER A 136 -3.32 -1.58 19.88
C SER A 136 -3.24 -1.30 21.37
#